data_54e6d15f6f5b1369acc5a3cecbf60922
#
_entry.id   54e6d15f6f5b1369acc5a3cecbf60922
#
_cell.length_a   1.000
_cell.length_b   1.000
_cell.length_c   1.000
_cell.angle_alpha   90.00
_cell.angle_beta   90.00
_cell.angle_gamma   90.00
#
_symmetry.space_group_name_H-M   'P 1'
#
loop_
_entity.id
_entity.type
_entity.pdbx_description
1 polymer ?
#
loop_
_entity_poly.entity_id
_entity_poly.type
_entity_poly.pdbx_seq_one_letter_code
_entity_poly.pdbx_strand_id
1 'polypeptide(L)'
;PEAIEQIRRMCDYEFTAGSRIRIMPDVHAGKGCTIGTTMTIRDKAVPNVVGVDIGCGMYTVRLNEREIDFARLDEAAHYVPSGMNVWEGRKETFELETLECFRELKDTRRLQRSLGTLGGGNHFIEIDRASDGTMYLVIHSGSRNLGKQVAEYYQRIAVELNLGRGEYYKKRDALIAEYKAAGRRKEIQAALKQLEWTD
;
A
#
# COMPACT_ATOMS: atom_id res chain seq x y z
N PRO A 1 19.66 -9.28 -16.06
CA PRO A 1 19.27 -10.69 -16.21
C PRO A 1 18.04 -11.05 -15.37
N GLU A 2 18.01 -10.68 -14.06
CA GLU A 2 16.94 -11.04 -13.14
C GLU A 2 15.58 -10.43 -13.52
N ALA A 3 15.54 -9.16 -13.87
CA ALA A 3 14.30 -8.51 -14.33
C ALA A 3 13.71 -9.19 -15.57
N ILE A 4 14.54 -9.60 -16.52
CA ILE A 4 14.10 -10.32 -17.72
C ILE A 4 13.46 -11.66 -17.35
N GLU A 5 14.06 -12.37 -16.40
CA GLU A 5 13.52 -13.65 -15.93
C GLU A 5 12.18 -13.46 -15.21
N GLN A 6 12.05 -12.40 -14.39
CA GLN A 6 10.78 -12.06 -13.76
C GLN A 6 9.69 -11.72 -14.78
N ILE A 7 10.03 -10.98 -15.85
CA ILE A 7 9.10 -10.69 -16.94
C ILE A 7 8.66 -11.99 -17.64
N ARG A 8 9.56 -12.89 -17.96
CA ARG A 8 9.23 -14.19 -18.56
C ARG A 8 8.26 -14.97 -17.70
N ARG A 9 8.57 -15.16 -16.42
CA ARG A 9 7.68 -15.85 -15.47
C ARG A 9 6.31 -15.18 -15.38
N MET A 10 6.28 -13.85 -15.37
CA MET A 10 5.03 -13.10 -15.31
C MET A 10 4.17 -13.35 -16.55
N CYS A 11 4.77 -13.47 -17.74
CA CYS A 11 4.05 -13.77 -18.99
C CYS A 11 3.50 -15.20 -19.03
N ASP A 12 4.07 -16.12 -18.27
CA ASP A 12 3.66 -17.52 -18.20
C ASP A 12 2.51 -17.78 -17.23
N TYR A 13 2.15 -16.81 -16.41
CA TYR A 13 1.04 -16.97 -15.48
C TYR A 13 -0.33 -16.90 -16.19
N GLU A 14 -1.23 -17.76 -15.79
CA GLU A 14 -2.60 -17.79 -16.32
C GLU A 14 -3.33 -16.43 -16.16
N PHE A 15 -3.09 -15.72 -15.04
CA PHE A 15 -3.75 -14.44 -14.80
C PHE A 15 -3.33 -13.32 -15.77
N THR A 16 -2.21 -13.50 -16.48
CA THR A 16 -1.74 -12.56 -17.51
C THR A 16 -2.21 -12.91 -18.91
N ALA A 17 -2.92 -14.02 -19.08
CA ALA A 17 -3.45 -14.41 -20.38
C ALA A 17 -4.35 -13.30 -20.97
N GLY A 18 -4.02 -12.83 -22.17
CA GLY A 18 -4.72 -11.73 -22.84
C GLY A 18 -4.42 -10.34 -22.24
N SER A 19 -3.51 -10.22 -21.31
CA SER A 19 -3.09 -8.95 -20.72
C SER A 19 -2.24 -8.12 -21.67
N ARG A 20 -2.40 -6.81 -21.59
CA ARG A 20 -1.47 -5.86 -22.21
C ARG A 20 -0.40 -5.52 -21.19
N ILE A 21 0.80 -6.01 -21.37
CA ILE A 21 1.95 -5.74 -20.53
C ILE A 21 2.82 -4.67 -21.18
N ARG A 22 3.24 -3.68 -20.40
CA ARG A 22 4.16 -2.62 -20.81
C ARG A 22 5.29 -2.53 -19.79
N ILE A 23 6.49 -2.47 -20.31
CA ILE A 23 7.72 -2.36 -19.54
C ILE A 23 8.22 -0.92 -19.67
N MET A 24 8.44 -0.29 -18.53
CA MET A 24 8.91 1.09 -18.44
C MET A 24 10.44 1.12 -18.59
N PRO A 25 11.04 2.28 -18.99
CA PRO A 25 12.49 2.40 -19.20
C PRO A 25 13.34 2.14 -17.96
N ASP A 26 12.79 2.36 -16.77
CA ASP A 26 13.43 2.20 -15.45
C ASP A 26 13.23 0.80 -14.84
N VAL A 27 12.76 -0.16 -15.64
CA VAL A 27 12.46 -1.51 -15.14
C VAL A 27 13.66 -2.18 -14.46
N HIS A 28 13.40 -2.72 -13.28
CA HIS A 28 14.38 -3.48 -12.50
C HIS A 28 13.71 -4.60 -11.71
N ALA A 29 14.52 -5.50 -11.16
CA ALA A 29 14.01 -6.61 -10.36
C ALA A 29 13.32 -6.11 -9.10
N GLY A 30 12.13 -6.65 -8.83
CA GLY A 30 11.34 -6.36 -7.65
C GLY A 30 11.03 -7.62 -6.84
N LYS A 31 10.31 -7.45 -5.73
CA LYS A 31 9.90 -8.54 -4.86
C LYS A 31 8.58 -9.13 -5.35
N GLY A 32 8.64 -10.16 -6.17
CA GLY A 32 7.45 -10.83 -6.72
C GLY A 32 7.25 -10.60 -8.22
N CYS A 33 7.35 -9.35 -8.68
CA CYS A 33 7.42 -9.02 -10.10
C CYS A 33 8.37 -7.84 -10.31
N THR A 34 8.66 -7.50 -11.57
CA THR A 34 9.47 -6.34 -11.90
C THR A 34 8.78 -5.03 -11.49
N ILE A 35 9.57 -4.11 -10.94
CA ILE A 35 9.19 -2.70 -10.80
C ILE A 35 9.29 -2.03 -12.18
N GLY A 36 8.45 -1.04 -12.46
CA GLY A 36 8.40 -0.42 -13.78
C GLY A 36 7.62 -1.25 -14.80
N THR A 37 6.59 -1.97 -14.35
CA THR A 37 5.72 -2.77 -15.21
C THR A 37 4.27 -2.35 -15.02
N THR A 38 3.54 -2.19 -16.11
CA THR A 38 2.09 -2.01 -16.11
C THR A 38 1.42 -3.15 -16.86
N MET A 39 0.26 -3.59 -16.37
CA MET A 39 -0.51 -4.65 -17.04
C MET A 39 -2.01 -4.49 -16.82
N THR A 40 -2.79 -4.99 -17.76
CA THR A 40 -4.23 -5.13 -17.59
C THR A 40 -4.52 -6.50 -16.99
N ILE A 41 -5.29 -6.54 -15.90
CA ILE A 41 -5.78 -7.78 -15.28
C ILE A 41 -7.31 -7.69 -15.29
N ARG A 42 -7.99 -8.77 -15.65
CA ARG A 42 -9.45 -8.86 -15.70
C ARG A 42 -9.93 -9.95 -14.78
N ASP A 43 -11.01 -9.65 -14.04
CA ASP A 43 -11.73 -10.60 -13.18
C ASP A 43 -10.87 -11.32 -12.13
N LYS A 44 -9.67 -10.80 -11.86
CA LYS A 44 -8.72 -11.34 -10.89
C LYS A 44 -8.06 -10.19 -10.11
N ALA A 45 -7.62 -10.47 -8.91
CA ALA A 45 -6.75 -9.59 -8.12
C ALA A 45 -5.50 -10.36 -7.71
N VAL A 46 -4.33 -9.77 -7.91
CA VAL A 46 -3.04 -10.39 -7.60
C VAL A 46 -2.26 -9.46 -6.67
N PRO A 47 -2.46 -9.56 -5.35
CA PRO A 47 -1.84 -8.63 -4.39
C PRO A 47 -0.33 -8.54 -4.51
N ASN A 48 0.34 -9.65 -4.83
CA ASN A 48 1.80 -9.69 -4.95
C ASN A 48 2.37 -8.81 -6.06
N VAL A 49 1.59 -8.44 -7.08
CA VAL A 49 2.05 -7.55 -8.16
C VAL A 49 1.69 -6.08 -7.93
N VAL A 50 0.96 -5.77 -6.86
CA VAL A 50 0.67 -4.38 -6.45
C VAL A 50 1.87 -3.74 -5.76
N GLY A 51 2.69 -4.54 -5.08
CA GLY A 51 3.83 -4.07 -4.31
C GLY A 51 3.49 -3.76 -2.85
N VAL A 52 4.49 -3.29 -2.11
CA VAL A 52 4.36 -2.98 -0.67
C VAL A 52 4.17 -1.49 -0.38
N ASP A 53 4.48 -0.64 -1.34
CA ASP A 53 4.27 0.81 -1.26
C ASP A 53 2.97 1.21 -1.96
N ILE A 54 1.88 0.64 -1.50
CA ILE A 54 0.55 0.94 -2.03
C ILE A 54 0.10 2.33 -1.57
N GLY A 55 -0.56 3.07 -2.47
CA GLY A 55 -0.97 4.44 -2.22
C GLY A 55 0.16 5.47 -2.36
N CYS A 56 1.29 5.09 -2.96
CA CYS A 56 2.31 6.03 -3.42
C CYS A 56 1.72 6.93 -4.51
N GLY A 57 1.98 8.22 -4.44
CA GLY A 57 1.39 9.16 -5.38
C GLY A 57 2.18 10.45 -5.48
N MET A 58 1.91 11.16 -6.57
CA MET A 58 2.47 12.47 -6.86
C MET A 58 1.41 13.54 -6.63
N TYR A 59 1.75 14.56 -5.86
CA TYR A 59 0.92 15.73 -5.67
C TYR A 59 1.65 16.94 -6.24
N THR A 60 1.04 17.58 -7.25
CA THR A 60 1.64 18.70 -7.97
C THR A 60 0.80 19.94 -7.80
N VAL A 61 1.44 21.03 -7.38
CA VAL A 61 0.81 22.33 -7.18
C VAL A 61 1.49 23.35 -8.09
N ARG A 62 0.71 23.99 -8.95
CA ARG A 62 1.19 25.13 -9.71
C ARG A 62 1.38 26.33 -8.76
N LEU A 63 2.57 26.92 -8.77
CA LEU A 63 2.90 28.09 -7.98
C LEU A 63 2.58 29.38 -8.76
N ASN A 64 2.17 30.40 -8.02
CA ASN A 64 1.97 31.72 -8.60
C ASN A 64 3.30 32.49 -8.73
N GLU A 65 4.27 32.15 -7.87
CA GLU A 65 5.60 32.68 -7.83
C GLU A 65 6.43 32.16 -9.01
N ARG A 66 7.21 33.04 -9.62
CA ARG A 66 8.18 32.67 -10.66
C ARG A 66 9.61 32.56 -10.14
N GLU A 67 9.84 33.06 -8.93
CA GLU A 67 11.10 32.94 -8.21
C GLU A 67 10.83 32.32 -6.86
N ILE A 68 11.67 31.37 -6.47
CA ILE A 68 11.55 30.62 -5.24
C ILE A 68 12.78 30.86 -4.36
N ASP A 69 12.55 31.22 -3.13
CA ASP A 69 13.59 31.26 -2.11
C ASP A 69 13.85 29.81 -1.65
N PHE A 70 14.81 29.16 -2.29
CA PHE A 70 15.17 27.78 -2.01
C PHE A 70 15.73 27.59 -0.59
N ALA A 71 16.40 28.59 -0.02
CA ALA A 71 16.91 28.49 1.35
C ALA A 71 15.75 28.38 2.36
N ARG A 72 14.71 29.20 2.15
CA ARG A 72 13.51 29.16 2.99
C ARG A 72 12.69 27.88 2.78
N LEU A 73 12.66 27.40 1.54
CA LEU A 73 11.99 26.12 1.23
C LEU A 73 12.71 24.95 1.92
N ASP A 74 14.04 24.91 1.87
CA ASP A 74 14.86 23.90 2.50
C ASP A 74 14.69 23.93 4.03
N GLU A 75 14.71 25.11 4.63
CA GLU A 75 14.40 25.28 6.05
C GLU A 75 13.02 24.71 6.39
N ALA A 76 11.97 25.02 5.62
CA ALA A 76 10.62 24.51 5.84
C ALA A 76 10.56 22.99 5.68
N ALA A 77 11.22 22.43 4.67
CA ALA A 77 11.27 20.97 4.43
C ALA A 77 11.95 20.21 5.58
N HIS A 78 12.92 20.84 6.23
CA HIS A 78 13.61 20.25 7.39
C HIS A 78 12.69 19.93 8.58
N TYR A 79 11.58 20.64 8.72
CA TYR A 79 10.57 20.37 9.76
C TYR A 79 9.62 19.21 9.41
N VAL A 80 9.61 18.74 8.17
CA VAL A 80 8.77 17.62 7.76
C VAL A 80 9.45 16.31 8.14
N PRO A 81 8.86 15.49 9.04
CA PRO A 81 9.44 14.20 9.40
C PRO A 81 9.62 13.32 8.17
N SER A 82 10.81 12.75 8.03
CA SER A 82 11.18 11.87 6.92
C SER A 82 11.69 10.51 7.40
N GLY A 83 11.91 9.58 6.48
CA GLY A 83 12.32 8.23 6.80
C GLY A 83 11.32 7.53 7.71
N MET A 84 11.79 7.05 8.85
CA MET A 84 10.95 6.39 9.85
C MET A 84 10.33 7.35 10.87
N ASN A 85 10.67 8.62 10.83
CA ASN A 85 10.16 9.59 11.78
C ASN A 85 8.68 9.91 11.51
N VAL A 86 7.96 10.23 12.58
CA VAL A 86 6.56 10.68 12.55
C VAL A 86 6.41 11.88 13.46
N TRP A 87 5.30 12.60 13.34
CA TRP A 87 5.01 13.71 14.26
C TRP A 87 4.92 13.25 15.71
N GLU A 88 5.26 14.10 16.64
CA GLU A 88 5.05 13.85 18.08
C GLU A 88 3.57 13.73 18.43
N GLY A 89 2.74 14.56 17.81
CA GLY A 89 1.29 14.55 17.92
C GLY A 89 0.60 14.25 16.59
N ARG A 90 -0.70 14.00 16.65
CA ARG A 90 -1.56 13.85 15.48
C ARG A 90 -1.77 15.22 14.82
N LYS A 91 -1.54 15.34 13.54
CA LYS A 91 -1.76 16.55 12.75
C LYS A 91 -3.13 16.58 12.09
N GLU A 92 -3.55 15.46 11.53
CA GLU A 92 -4.82 15.29 10.84
C GLU A 92 -5.50 13.99 11.27
N THR A 93 -6.76 13.83 10.90
CA THR A 93 -7.54 12.64 11.19
C THR A 93 -7.72 11.81 9.93
N PHE A 94 -7.41 10.53 10.02
CA PHE A 94 -7.81 9.53 9.06
C PHE A 94 -8.58 8.43 9.79
N GLU A 95 -9.75 8.08 9.28
CA GLU A 95 -10.64 7.09 9.90
C GLU A 95 -10.16 5.67 9.56
N LEU A 96 -9.09 5.21 10.24
CA LEU A 96 -8.54 3.87 10.06
C LEU A 96 -9.59 2.78 10.30
N GLU A 97 -10.57 3.06 11.15
CA GLU A 97 -11.67 2.16 11.52
C GLU A 97 -12.58 1.80 10.35
N THR A 98 -12.58 2.59 9.28
CA THR A 98 -13.33 2.32 8.05
C THR A 98 -12.70 1.24 7.19
N LEU A 99 -11.42 0.92 7.43
CA LEU A 99 -10.73 -0.12 6.69
C LEU A 99 -11.19 -1.51 7.15
N GLU A 100 -11.53 -2.37 6.21
CA GLU A 100 -11.94 -3.75 6.51
C GLU A 100 -10.89 -4.52 7.31
N CYS A 101 -9.61 -4.26 7.04
CA CYS A 101 -8.48 -4.85 7.74
C CYS A 101 -8.09 -4.11 9.04
N PHE A 102 -8.87 -3.14 9.52
CA PHE A 102 -8.51 -2.32 10.68
C PHE A 102 -8.03 -3.11 11.90
N ARG A 103 -8.68 -4.24 12.19
CA ARG A 103 -8.35 -5.09 13.36
C ARG A 103 -6.99 -5.77 13.26
N GLU A 104 -6.44 -5.84 12.06
CA GLU A 104 -5.14 -6.45 11.78
C GLU A 104 -3.99 -5.42 11.81
N LEU A 105 -4.35 -4.12 11.82
CA LEU A 105 -3.38 -3.04 11.85
C LEU A 105 -2.69 -2.96 13.22
N LYS A 106 -1.38 -2.80 13.17
CA LYS A 106 -0.54 -2.63 14.35
C LYS A 106 -0.15 -1.16 14.52
N ASP A 107 -0.01 -0.73 15.77
CA ASP A 107 0.42 0.62 16.13
C ASP A 107 -0.38 1.72 15.41
N THR A 108 -1.71 1.63 15.49
CA THR A 108 -2.63 2.58 14.85
C THR A 108 -2.38 4.03 15.28
N ARG A 109 -1.90 4.25 16.53
CA ARG A 109 -1.49 5.57 17.01
C ARG A 109 -0.33 6.13 16.18
N ARG A 110 0.66 5.32 15.87
CA ARG A 110 1.80 5.73 15.03
C ARG A 110 1.33 5.97 13.58
N LEU A 111 0.42 5.15 13.04
CA LEU A 111 -0.16 5.36 11.71
C LEU A 111 -0.83 6.74 11.62
N GLN A 112 -1.63 7.12 12.60
CA GLN A 112 -2.25 8.46 12.66
C GLN A 112 -1.21 9.60 12.72
N ARG A 113 -0.10 9.39 13.40
CA ARG A 113 0.99 10.39 13.51
C ARG A 113 1.87 10.45 12.27
N SER A 114 1.80 9.47 11.39
CA SER A 114 2.55 9.46 10.13
C SER A 114 1.89 10.29 9.01
N LEU A 115 0.65 10.69 9.19
CA LEU A 115 -0.07 11.52 8.23
C LEU A 115 0.62 12.89 8.09
N GLY A 116 0.87 13.32 6.85
CA GLY A 116 1.61 14.55 6.58
C GLY A 116 3.12 14.46 6.78
N THR A 117 3.69 13.26 6.89
CA THR A 117 5.15 13.04 6.87
C THR A 117 5.60 12.64 5.45
N LEU A 118 6.83 12.98 5.09
CA LEU A 118 7.36 12.68 3.76
C LEU A 118 7.59 11.18 3.55
N GLY A 119 8.20 10.52 4.52
CA GLY A 119 8.63 9.15 4.38
C GLY A 119 10.04 8.98 3.87
N GLY A 120 10.34 7.79 3.38
CA GLY A 120 11.69 7.42 2.94
C GLY A 120 11.68 6.69 1.60
N GLY A 121 12.82 6.19 1.21
CA GLY A 121 13.01 5.57 -0.09
C GLY A 121 13.10 6.62 -1.20
N ASN A 122 12.27 6.50 -2.22
CA ASN A 122 12.21 7.41 -3.37
C ASN A 122 11.24 8.58 -3.18
N HIS A 123 10.79 8.85 -1.95
CA HIS A 123 9.94 10.00 -1.65
C HIS A 123 10.74 11.31 -1.67
N PHE A 124 10.14 12.37 -2.21
CA PHE A 124 10.80 13.67 -2.36
C PHE A 124 9.83 14.84 -2.34
N ILE A 125 10.38 16.01 -2.15
CA ILE A 125 9.76 17.32 -2.38
C ILE A 125 10.69 18.08 -3.32
N GLU A 126 10.18 18.55 -4.44
CA GLU A 126 10.98 19.28 -5.42
C GLU A 126 10.22 20.46 -6.05
N ILE A 127 10.95 21.35 -6.66
CA ILE A 127 10.40 22.43 -7.47
C ILE A 127 10.82 22.22 -8.93
N ASP A 128 9.83 22.08 -9.79
CA ASP A 128 10.01 21.97 -11.23
C ASP A 128 9.73 23.31 -11.92
N ARG A 129 10.49 23.58 -12.99
CA ARG A 129 10.26 24.70 -13.87
C ARG A 129 9.88 24.21 -15.26
N ALA A 130 8.69 24.60 -15.71
CA ALA A 130 8.27 24.35 -17.08
C ALA A 130 8.98 25.29 -18.09
N SER A 131 8.91 24.96 -19.38
CA SER A 131 9.54 25.73 -20.45
C SER A 131 9.05 27.19 -20.57
N ASP A 132 7.82 27.45 -20.12
CA ASP A 132 7.22 28.80 -20.06
C ASP A 132 7.60 29.58 -18.78
N GLY A 133 8.44 29.01 -17.92
CA GLY A 133 8.87 29.61 -16.66
C GLY A 133 7.90 29.37 -15.49
N THR A 134 6.80 28.68 -15.70
CA THR A 134 5.87 28.29 -14.60
C THR A 134 6.56 27.34 -13.62
N MET A 135 6.40 27.61 -12.33
CA MET A 135 6.97 26.78 -11.25
C MET A 135 5.91 25.84 -10.67
N TYR A 136 6.33 24.65 -10.32
CA TYR A 136 5.49 23.63 -9.71
C TYR A 136 6.18 23.06 -8.46
N LEU A 137 5.44 22.99 -7.37
CA LEU A 137 5.84 22.18 -6.22
C LEU A 137 5.35 20.75 -6.47
N VAL A 138 6.27 19.80 -6.46
CA VAL A 138 5.98 18.40 -6.66
C VAL A 138 6.35 17.62 -5.41
N ILE A 139 5.41 16.84 -4.89
CA ILE A 139 5.60 16.01 -3.70
C ILE A 139 5.31 14.57 -4.07
N HIS A 140 6.31 13.72 -3.93
CA HIS A 140 6.15 12.28 -4.02
C HIS A 140 6.16 11.68 -2.62
N SER A 141 5.05 11.12 -2.20
CA SER A 141 4.91 10.43 -0.92
C SER A 141 3.94 9.28 -1.05
N GLY A 142 3.74 8.50 0.00
CA GLY A 142 2.92 7.30 -0.05
C GLY A 142 2.13 7.04 1.24
N SER A 143 1.54 5.87 1.32
CA SER A 143 0.69 5.44 2.43
C SER A 143 1.45 5.14 3.71
N ARG A 144 2.73 5.35 3.73
CA ARG A 144 3.60 5.07 4.87
C ARG A 144 3.49 3.58 5.26
N ASN A 145 3.68 3.26 6.56
CA ASN A 145 3.58 1.89 7.05
C ASN A 145 2.16 1.30 6.95
N LEU A 146 1.13 2.13 6.77
CA LEU A 146 -0.24 1.67 6.57
C LEU A 146 -0.33 0.79 5.32
N GLY A 147 0.13 1.28 4.17
CA GLY A 147 0.08 0.53 2.92
C GLY A 147 0.82 -0.80 3.00
N LYS A 148 1.98 -0.81 3.65
CA LYS A 148 2.72 -2.06 3.88
C LYS A 148 1.89 -3.08 4.67
N GLN A 149 1.27 -2.67 5.78
CA GLN A 149 0.45 -3.57 6.60
C GLN A 149 -0.77 -4.10 5.83
N VAL A 150 -1.42 -3.23 5.06
CA VAL A 150 -2.55 -3.63 4.19
C VAL A 150 -2.10 -4.63 3.13
N ALA A 151 -0.98 -4.35 2.45
CA ALA A 151 -0.43 -5.25 1.43
C ALA A 151 -0.07 -6.63 2.03
N GLU A 152 0.62 -6.66 3.15
CA GLU A 152 1.01 -7.91 3.82
C GLU A 152 -0.21 -8.72 4.28
N TYR A 153 -1.26 -8.06 4.76
CA TYR A 153 -2.50 -8.71 5.16
C TYR A 153 -3.20 -9.40 3.99
N TYR A 154 -3.47 -8.66 2.91
CA TYR A 154 -4.19 -9.23 1.76
C TYR A 154 -3.34 -10.22 0.97
N GLN A 155 -2.01 -10.02 0.91
CA GLN A 155 -1.11 -11.00 0.32
C GLN A 155 -1.17 -12.34 1.07
N ARG A 156 -1.19 -12.31 2.40
CA ARG A 156 -1.34 -13.51 3.21
C ARG A 156 -2.66 -14.23 2.92
N ILE A 157 -3.78 -13.49 2.89
CA ILE A 157 -5.09 -14.06 2.54
C ILE A 157 -5.07 -14.69 1.15
N ALA A 158 -4.50 -14.02 0.16
CA ALA A 158 -4.42 -14.54 -1.20
C ALA A 158 -3.63 -15.86 -1.26
N VAL A 159 -2.50 -15.94 -0.56
CA VAL A 159 -1.71 -17.17 -0.46
C VAL A 159 -2.52 -18.29 0.18
N GLU A 160 -3.17 -18.02 1.30
CA GLU A 160 -3.97 -19.00 2.03
C GLU A 160 -5.17 -19.49 1.21
N LEU A 161 -5.83 -18.62 0.47
CA LEU A 161 -6.93 -19.01 -0.43
C LEU A 161 -6.44 -19.91 -1.58
N ASN A 162 -5.27 -19.60 -2.15
CA ASN A 162 -4.68 -20.41 -3.21
C ASN A 162 -4.17 -21.77 -2.73
N LEU A 163 -3.89 -21.91 -1.43
CA LEU A 163 -3.56 -23.20 -0.80
C LEU A 163 -4.79 -24.03 -0.46
N GLY A 164 -5.98 -23.69 -0.94
CA GLY A 164 -7.22 -24.44 -0.67
C GLY A 164 -7.90 -24.12 0.66
N ARG A 165 -7.41 -23.12 1.38
CA ARG A 165 -7.91 -22.74 2.72
C ARG A 165 -9.22 -21.93 2.71
N GLY A 166 -9.81 -21.71 1.54
CA GLY A 166 -11.03 -20.91 1.38
C GLY A 166 -12.24 -21.42 2.17
N GLU A 167 -12.39 -22.74 2.32
CA GLU A 167 -13.49 -23.34 3.09
C GLU A 167 -13.37 -23.06 4.59
N TYR A 168 -12.16 -23.07 5.13
CA TYR A 168 -11.92 -22.68 6.52
C TYR A 168 -12.37 -21.23 6.77
N TYR A 169 -12.03 -20.30 5.89
CA TYR A 169 -12.43 -18.89 6.05
C TYR A 169 -13.92 -18.70 5.93
N LYS A 170 -14.61 -19.41 5.03
CA LYS A 170 -16.07 -19.40 4.95
C LYS A 170 -16.71 -19.87 6.27
N LYS A 171 -16.23 -20.98 6.81
CA LYS A 171 -16.70 -21.52 8.11
C LYS A 171 -16.44 -20.54 9.25
N ARG A 172 -15.26 -19.93 9.29
CA ARG A 172 -14.87 -18.92 10.27
C ARG A 172 -15.79 -17.71 10.23
N ASP A 173 -16.02 -17.15 9.04
CA ASP A 173 -16.82 -15.95 8.88
C ASP A 173 -18.30 -16.20 9.18
N ALA A 174 -18.82 -17.37 8.81
CA ALA A 174 -20.17 -17.81 9.18
C ALA A 174 -20.33 -17.92 10.70
N LEU A 175 -19.37 -18.55 11.38
CA LEU A 175 -19.36 -18.68 12.84
C LEU A 175 -19.31 -17.31 13.52
N ILE A 176 -18.47 -16.41 13.06
CA ILE A 176 -18.40 -15.04 13.58
C ILE A 176 -19.74 -14.31 13.40
N ALA A 177 -20.38 -14.44 12.24
CA ALA A 177 -21.67 -13.82 11.96
C ALA A 177 -22.78 -14.36 12.90
N GLU A 178 -22.83 -15.70 13.07
CA GLU A 178 -23.76 -16.37 13.96
C GLU A 178 -23.65 -15.88 15.41
N TYR A 179 -22.41 -15.88 15.96
CA TYR A 179 -22.19 -15.45 17.34
C TYR A 179 -22.47 -13.93 17.55
N LYS A 180 -22.23 -13.13 16.53
CA LYS A 180 -22.61 -11.71 16.56
C LYS A 180 -24.11 -11.54 16.58
N ALA A 181 -24.84 -12.25 15.72
CA ALA A 181 -26.31 -12.22 15.67
C ALA A 181 -26.96 -12.69 16.98
N ALA A 182 -26.35 -13.70 17.61
CA ALA A 182 -26.78 -14.22 18.92
C ALA A 182 -26.37 -13.34 20.13
N GLY A 183 -25.67 -12.20 19.89
CA GLY A 183 -25.18 -11.33 20.97
C GLY A 183 -23.99 -11.89 21.77
N ARG A 184 -23.43 -13.03 21.37
CA ARG A 184 -22.39 -13.81 22.08
C ARG A 184 -20.98 -13.43 21.68
N ARG A 185 -20.70 -12.12 21.46
CA ARG A 185 -19.41 -11.64 20.94
C ARG A 185 -18.19 -12.04 21.76
N LYS A 186 -18.34 -12.20 23.09
CA LYS A 186 -17.25 -12.57 23.99
C LYS A 186 -16.77 -14.01 23.79
N GLU A 187 -17.62 -14.86 23.23
CA GLU A 187 -17.35 -16.29 23.04
C GLU A 187 -16.71 -16.60 21.68
N ILE A 188 -16.67 -15.63 20.76
CA ILE A 188 -16.13 -15.82 19.39
C ILE A 188 -14.71 -16.39 19.42
N GLN A 189 -13.83 -15.87 20.28
CA GLN A 189 -12.44 -16.34 20.35
C GLN A 189 -12.31 -17.79 20.79
N ALA A 190 -13.17 -18.24 21.72
CA ALA A 190 -13.21 -19.62 22.17
C ALA A 190 -13.74 -20.55 21.08
N ALA A 191 -14.79 -20.13 20.39
CA ALA A 191 -15.37 -20.87 19.28
C ALA A 191 -14.41 -21.00 18.08
N LEU A 192 -13.67 -19.95 17.75
CA LEU A 192 -12.66 -19.96 16.69
C LEU A 192 -11.50 -20.91 16.97
N LYS A 193 -11.14 -21.12 18.25
CA LYS A 193 -10.12 -22.10 18.64
C LYS A 193 -10.56 -23.56 18.42
N GLN A 194 -11.86 -23.80 18.36
CA GLN A 194 -12.43 -25.13 18.11
C GLN A 194 -12.66 -25.40 16.63
N LEU A 195 -12.52 -24.36 15.79
CA LEU A 195 -12.65 -24.51 14.35
C LEU A 195 -11.39 -25.20 13.82
N GLU A 196 -11.49 -26.51 13.64
CA GLU A 196 -10.40 -27.30 13.11
C GLU A 196 -10.14 -26.98 11.66
N TRP A 197 -8.89 -26.93 11.34
CA TRP A 197 -8.38 -26.83 10.00
C TRP A 197 -8.51 -28.20 9.33
N THR A 198 -9.37 -28.34 8.36
CA THR A 198 -9.45 -29.57 7.54
C THR A 198 -8.74 -29.30 6.21
N ASP A 199 -7.66 -30.05 5.96
CA ASP A 199 -6.97 -30.12 4.68
C ASP A 199 -7.89 -30.64 3.57
#